data_a8e3e868f8f8bdb5375242230c8d495b
#
_entry.id   a8e3e868f8f8bdb5375242230c8d495b
#
_cell.length_a   1.000
_cell.length_b   1.000
_cell.length_c   1.000
_cell.angle_alpha   90.00
_cell.angle_beta   90.00
_cell.angle_gamma   90.00
#
_symmetry.space_group_name_H-M   'P 1'
#
loop_
_entity.id
_entity.type
_entity.pdbx_description
1 polymer ?
#
loop_
_entity_poly.entity_id
_entity_poly.type
_entity_poly.pdbx_seq_one_letter_code
_entity_poly.pdbx_strand_id
1 'polypeptide(L)'
;MPPRLLGNCREVGACIDSPYIDTMAEYGGLWSFDSGLMESLSNQYAAMPSLHFAWALWSWLAIRKHITTKFGRFAIASYPPLTLFAIVVTANHYWIDALGGVVVLGVAHYLGVRLISWFDSVDLRTRIPVDST
;
A
#
# COMPACT_ATOMS: atom_id res chain seq x y z
N MET A 1 7.28 -13.05 -1.91
CA MET A 1 8.64 -12.58 -2.28
C MET A 1 8.53 -11.76 -3.55
N PRO A 2 9.12 -10.56 -3.64
CA PRO A 2 9.05 -9.74 -4.86
C PRO A 2 9.84 -10.40 -6.02
N PRO A 3 9.40 -10.19 -7.28
CA PRO A 3 10.00 -10.85 -8.45
C PRO A 3 11.49 -10.59 -8.61
N ARG A 4 11.97 -9.40 -8.24
CA ARG A 4 13.38 -9.00 -8.36
C ARG A 4 14.36 -9.89 -7.55
N LEU A 5 13.89 -10.52 -6.48
CA LEU A 5 14.72 -11.36 -5.61
C LEU A 5 14.78 -12.83 -6.04
N LEU A 6 14.02 -13.24 -7.07
CA LEU A 6 13.97 -14.63 -7.54
C LEU A 6 15.31 -15.13 -8.10
N GLY A 7 16.18 -14.25 -8.63
CA GLY A 7 17.51 -14.59 -9.15
C GLY A 7 18.60 -14.69 -8.08
N ASN A 8 18.32 -14.38 -6.81
CA ASN A 8 19.32 -14.37 -5.75
C ASN A 8 19.51 -15.77 -5.15
N CYS A 9 20.50 -16.50 -5.65
CA CYS A 9 20.78 -17.88 -5.21
C CYS A 9 21.19 -18.03 -3.75
N ARG A 10 21.70 -16.96 -3.10
CA ARG A 10 22.19 -17.02 -1.71
C ARG A 10 21.05 -17.09 -0.71
N GLU A 11 19.91 -16.53 -1.04
CA GLU A 11 18.82 -16.36 -0.09
C GLU A 11 17.68 -17.35 -0.29
N VAL A 12 17.47 -17.83 -1.52
CA VAL A 12 16.37 -18.77 -1.86
C VAL A 12 16.79 -20.23 -1.77
N GLY A 13 18.09 -20.51 -1.68
CA GLY A 13 18.63 -21.88 -1.63
C GLY A 13 18.50 -22.69 -2.93
N ALA A 14 17.87 -22.12 -3.96
CA ALA A 14 17.76 -22.69 -5.30
C ALA A 14 18.00 -21.60 -6.34
N CYS A 15 18.89 -21.85 -7.29
CA CYS A 15 19.10 -20.93 -8.42
C CYS A 15 17.95 -21.08 -9.40
N ILE A 16 17.08 -20.05 -9.48
CA ILE A 16 16.09 -19.91 -10.53
C ILE A 16 16.69 -18.91 -11.53
N ASP A 17 16.88 -19.35 -12.77
CA ASP A 17 17.27 -18.43 -13.85
C ASP A 17 16.11 -17.46 -14.11
N SER A 18 16.21 -16.29 -13.48
CA SER A 18 15.15 -15.28 -13.49
C SER A 18 15.55 -14.15 -14.41
N PRO A 19 14.67 -13.70 -15.32
CA PRO A 19 14.92 -12.54 -16.18
C PRO A 19 14.87 -11.21 -15.40
N TYR A 20 14.57 -11.23 -14.10
CA TYR A 20 14.45 -10.01 -13.29
C TYR A 20 15.79 -9.62 -12.70
N ILE A 21 16.11 -8.33 -12.84
CA ILE A 21 17.29 -7.69 -12.25
C ILE A 21 16.85 -7.08 -10.91
N ASP A 22 17.65 -7.26 -9.86
CA ASP A 22 17.41 -6.56 -8.59
C ASP A 22 17.82 -5.09 -8.72
N THR A 23 16.87 -4.27 -9.15
CA THR A 23 17.06 -2.83 -9.38
C THR A 23 17.42 -2.08 -8.09
N MET A 24 17.06 -2.59 -6.91
CA MET A 24 17.40 -1.97 -5.64
C MET A 24 18.85 -2.24 -5.25
N ALA A 25 19.38 -3.42 -5.54
CA ALA A 25 20.78 -3.74 -5.32
C ALA A 25 21.69 -3.01 -6.32
N GLU A 26 21.27 -2.89 -7.58
CA GLU A 26 22.07 -2.30 -8.65
C GLU A 26 22.02 -0.77 -8.67
N TYR A 27 20.86 -0.14 -8.38
CA TYR A 27 20.64 1.30 -8.48
C TYR A 27 20.16 1.96 -7.16
N GLY A 28 20.08 1.20 -6.06
CA GLY A 28 19.43 1.63 -4.81
C GLY A 28 20.12 2.77 -4.04
N GLY A 29 21.41 3.05 -4.27
CA GLY A 29 22.13 4.18 -3.68
C GLY A 29 21.96 4.31 -2.15
N LEU A 30 21.61 5.53 -1.68
CA LEU A 30 21.41 5.84 -0.24
C LEU A 30 20.23 5.12 0.42
N TRP A 31 19.34 4.51 -0.34
CA TRP A 31 18.14 3.80 0.12
C TRP A 31 18.23 2.28 -0.13
N SER A 32 19.45 1.74 -0.26
CA SER A 32 19.62 0.29 -0.39
C SER A 32 19.21 -0.40 0.92
N PHE A 33 18.42 -1.48 0.81
CA PHE A 33 17.98 -2.26 1.96
C PHE A 33 19.11 -3.02 2.67
N ASP A 34 20.30 -3.07 2.07
CA ASP A 34 21.49 -3.72 2.62
C ASP A 34 22.23 -2.84 3.65
N SER A 35 21.72 -1.65 3.98
CA SER A 35 22.30 -0.77 4.98
C SER A 35 21.72 -1.04 6.37
N GLY A 36 22.39 -1.88 7.14
CA GLY A 36 22.27 -2.11 8.58
C GLY A 36 20.89 -1.95 9.23
N LEU A 37 20.48 -0.73 9.57
CA LEU A 37 19.21 -0.45 10.25
C LEU A 37 17.98 -0.74 9.36
N MET A 38 18.07 -0.51 8.06
CA MET A 38 16.99 -0.78 7.11
C MET A 38 16.79 -2.27 6.89
N GLU A 39 17.85 -3.07 6.89
CA GLU A 39 17.78 -4.53 6.79
C GLU A 39 17.03 -5.13 7.99
N SER A 40 17.26 -4.61 9.19
CA SER A 40 16.60 -5.12 10.40
C SER A 40 15.13 -4.66 10.56
N LEU A 41 14.74 -3.53 9.96
CA LEU A 41 13.41 -2.95 10.10
C LEU A 41 12.50 -3.23 8.91
N SER A 42 13.05 -3.51 7.73
CA SER A 42 12.28 -3.73 6.52
C SER A 42 12.22 -5.21 6.15
N ASN A 43 11.00 -5.72 5.98
CA ASN A 43 10.79 -7.05 5.43
C ASN A 43 10.76 -6.96 3.89
N GLN A 44 11.93 -6.95 3.26
CA GLN A 44 12.06 -6.87 1.80
C GLN A 44 11.48 -8.07 1.03
N TYR A 45 11.17 -9.16 1.75
CA TYR A 45 10.56 -10.37 1.17
C TYR A 45 9.03 -10.30 1.16
N ALA A 46 8.41 -9.43 1.95
CA ALA A 46 6.97 -9.30 2.03
C ALA A 46 6.44 -8.43 0.86
N ALA A 47 6.09 -9.07 -0.25
CA ALA A 47 5.49 -8.37 -1.38
C ALA A 47 3.98 -8.14 -1.22
N MET A 48 3.27 -8.99 -0.49
CA MET A 48 1.82 -8.96 -0.34
C MET A 48 1.39 -8.59 1.09
N PRO A 49 0.40 -7.70 1.30
CA PRO A 49 -0.26 -6.87 0.28
C PRO A 49 0.57 -5.63 -0.13
N SER A 50 0.40 -5.12 -1.36
CA SER A 50 1.09 -3.91 -1.80
C SER A 50 0.53 -2.66 -1.14
N LEU A 51 1.24 -2.14 -0.15
CA LEU A 51 0.88 -0.88 0.51
C LEU A 51 1.07 0.32 -0.41
N HIS A 52 2.01 0.28 -1.34
CA HIS A 52 2.22 1.35 -2.32
C HIS A 52 0.96 1.61 -3.14
N PHE A 53 0.35 0.54 -3.67
CA PHE A 53 -0.88 0.65 -4.44
C PHE A 53 -2.07 1.03 -3.56
N ALA A 54 -2.19 0.46 -2.36
CA ALA A 54 -3.25 0.79 -1.41
C ALA A 54 -3.22 2.28 -1.04
N TRP A 55 -2.05 2.85 -0.78
CA TRP A 55 -1.88 4.28 -0.47
C TRP A 55 -2.19 5.18 -1.66
N ALA A 56 -1.76 4.80 -2.86
CA ALA A 56 -2.08 5.55 -4.07
C ALA A 56 -3.61 5.59 -4.30
N LEU A 57 -4.28 4.46 -4.14
CA LEU A 57 -5.72 4.37 -4.28
C LEU A 57 -6.46 5.15 -3.19
N TRP A 58 -6.01 5.04 -1.94
CA TRP A 58 -6.58 5.81 -0.82
C TRP A 58 -6.43 7.32 -1.03
N SER A 59 -5.25 7.78 -1.44
CA SER A 59 -4.98 9.19 -1.74
C SER A 59 -5.93 9.72 -2.82
N TRP A 60 -6.12 8.95 -3.90
CA TRP A 60 -7.09 9.31 -4.93
C TRP A 60 -8.52 9.39 -4.39
N LEU A 61 -8.95 8.39 -3.61
CA LEU A 61 -10.29 8.36 -3.02
C LEU A 61 -10.53 9.54 -2.08
N ALA A 62 -9.55 9.91 -1.25
CA ALA A 62 -9.64 11.00 -0.29
C ALA A 62 -9.70 12.38 -0.98
N ILE A 63 -8.84 12.60 -1.98
CA ILE A 63 -8.63 13.93 -2.57
C ILE A 63 -9.62 14.22 -3.71
N ARG A 64 -10.08 13.20 -4.47
CA ARG A 64 -10.90 13.38 -5.69
C ARG A 64 -12.13 14.27 -5.52
N LYS A 65 -12.71 14.31 -4.33
CA LYS A 65 -13.90 15.12 -4.02
C LYS A 65 -13.59 16.62 -3.87
N HIS A 66 -12.35 16.95 -3.52
CA HIS A 66 -11.90 18.33 -3.28
C HIS A 66 -11.33 19.00 -4.53
N ILE A 67 -11.02 18.23 -5.57
CA ILE A 67 -10.46 18.76 -6.80
C ILE A 67 -11.58 19.15 -7.77
N THR A 68 -11.63 20.44 -8.12
CA THR A 68 -12.64 21.01 -9.02
C THR A 68 -12.17 21.11 -10.47
N THR A 69 -10.86 21.29 -10.70
CA THR A 69 -10.29 21.46 -12.04
C THR A 69 -10.22 20.15 -12.81
N LYS A 70 -10.49 20.19 -14.13
CA LYS A 70 -10.39 18.99 -15.01
C LYS A 70 -8.98 18.42 -15.02
N PHE A 71 -7.96 19.28 -15.09
CA PHE A 71 -6.56 18.86 -15.08
C PHE A 71 -6.20 18.17 -13.75
N GLY A 72 -6.59 18.75 -12.62
CA GLY A 72 -6.35 18.16 -11.30
C GLY A 72 -7.04 16.79 -11.14
N ARG A 73 -8.27 16.64 -11.64
CA ARG A 73 -8.98 15.35 -11.63
C ARG A 73 -8.24 14.30 -12.45
N PHE A 74 -7.75 14.67 -13.63
CA PHE A 74 -6.95 13.76 -14.46
C PHE A 74 -5.63 13.39 -13.76
N ALA A 75 -4.91 14.37 -13.23
CA ALA A 75 -3.64 14.15 -12.55
C ALA A 75 -3.78 13.19 -11.34
N ILE A 76 -4.78 13.41 -10.47
CA ILE A 76 -4.96 12.52 -9.32
C ILE A 76 -5.51 11.14 -9.72
N ALA A 77 -6.31 11.03 -10.79
CA ALA A 77 -6.82 9.76 -11.29
C ALA A 77 -5.73 8.91 -11.96
N SER A 78 -4.69 9.53 -12.52
CA SER A 78 -3.55 8.82 -13.10
C SER A 78 -2.56 8.29 -12.05
N TYR A 79 -2.62 8.76 -10.81
CA TYR A 79 -1.69 8.36 -9.74
C TYR A 79 -1.74 6.86 -9.42
N PRO A 80 -2.90 6.22 -9.13
CA PRO A 80 -2.95 4.78 -8.88
C PRO A 80 -2.45 3.92 -10.06
N PRO A 81 -2.88 4.11 -11.32
CA PRO A 81 -2.38 3.30 -12.42
C PRO A 81 -0.90 3.51 -12.71
N LEU A 82 -0.36 4.73 -12.53
CA LEU A 82 1.08 4.98 -12.65
C LEU A 82 1.87 4.28 -11.54
N THR A 83 1.35 4.29 -10.31
CA THR A 83 1.97 3.56 -9.20
C THR A 83 1.98 2.05 -9.48
N LEU A 84 0.85 1.49 -9.96
CA LEU A 84 0.77 0.08 -10.33
C LEU A 84 1.79 -0.26 -11.42
N PHE A 85 1.86 0.56 -12.46
CA PHE A 85 2.84 0.39 -13.53
C PHE A 85 4.27 0.41 -12.98
N ALA A 86 4.61 1.40 -12.15
CA ALA A 86 5.95 1.52 -11.58
C ALA A 86 6.34 0.30 -10.75
N ILE A 87 5.48 -0.17 -9.83
CA ILE A 87 5.82 -1.30 -8.94
C ILE A 87 5.92 -2.63 -9.68
N VAL A 88 5.21 -2.79 -10.80
CA VAL A 88 5.30 -3.99 -11.65
C VAL A 88 6.53 -3.95 -12.55
N VAL A 89 6.80 -2.81 -13.22
CA VAL A 89 7.96 -2.66 -14.12
C VAL A 89 9.29 -2.76 -13.35
N THR A 90 9.34 -2.23 -12.13
CA THR A 90 10.53 -2.35 -11.26
C THR A 90 10.65 -3.71 -10.58
N ALA A 91 9.76 -4.67 -10.89
CA ALA A 91 9.73 -6.02 -10.33
C ALA A 91 9.68 -6.06 -8.78
N ASN A 92 9.17 -5.01 -8.14
CA ASN A 92 8.97 -4.98 -6.69
C ASN A 92 7.72 -5.74 -6.25
N HIS A 93 6.68 -5.77 -7.10
CA HIS A 93 5.41 -6.44 -6.83
C HIS A 93 4.87 -7.16 -8.05
N TYR A 94 4.08 -8.21 -7.80
CA TYR A 94 3.16 -8.77 -8.79
C TYR A 94 1.86 -7.94 -8.81
N TRP A 95 1.13 -8.00 -9.93
CA TRP A 95 -0.18 -7.33 -10.01
C TRP A 95 -1.19 -7.85 -8.96
N ILE A 96 -1.05 -9.12 -8.52
CA ILE A 96 -1.89 -9.73 -7.49
C ILE A 96 -1.65 -9.10 -6.10
N ASP A 97 -0.44 -8.58 -5.85
CA ASP A 97 -0.12 -7.89 -4.59
C ASP A 97 -0.88 -6.57 -4.50
N ALA A 98 -1.08 -5.89 -5.64
CA ALA A 98 -1.91 -4.71 -5.72
C ALA A 98 -3.38 -5.03 -5.42
N LEU A 99 -3.89 -6.16 -5.91
CA LEU A 99 -5.24 -6.64 -5.60
C LEU A 99 -5.38 -6.90 -4.09
N GLY A 100 -4.39 -7.52 -3.47
CA GLY A 100 -4.33 -7.68 -2.01
C GLY A 100 -4.40 -6.33 -1.27
N GLY A 101 -3.70 -5.32 -1.78
CA GLY A 101 -3.76 -3.94 -1.27
C GLY A 101 -5.16 -3.32 -1.34
N VAL A 102 -5.90 -3.54 -2.44
CA VAL A 102 -7.31 -3.11 -2.58
C VAL A 102 -8.21 -3.76 -1.54
N VAL A 103 -8.06 -5.07 -1.34
CA VAL A 103 -8.87 -5.82 -0.36
C VAL A 103 -8.62 -5.29 1.05
N VAL A 104 -7.37 -5.13 1.45
CA VAL A 104 -7.02 -4.58 2.78
C VAL A 104 -7.57 -3.17 2.97
N LEU A 105 -7.45 -2.30 1.95
CA LEU A 105 -8.01 -0.95 2.00
C LEU A 105 -9.54 -0.98 2.15
N GLY A 106 -10.23 -1.85 1.41
CA GLY A 106 -11.68 -2.02 1.48
C GLY A 106 -12.15 -2.47 2.86
N VAL A 107 -11.49 -3.48 3.43
CA VAL A 107 -11.77 -3.98 4.78
C VAL A 107 -11.51 -2.89 5.82
N ALA A 108 -10.37 -2.21 5.76
CA ALA A 108 -10.02 -1.14 6.68
C ALA A 108 -11.03 0.02 6.62
N HIS A 109 -11.46 0.40 5.42
CA HIS A 109 -12.50 1.42 5.24
C HIS A 109 -13.83 0.99 5.85
N TYR A 110 -14.29 -0.24 5.56
CA TYR A 110 -15.53 -0.78 6.11
C TYR A 110 -15.51 -0.80 7.64
N LEU A 111 -14.43 -1.33 8.23
CA LEU A 111 -14.27 -1.38 9.68
C LEU A 111 -14.19 0.02 10.29
N GLY A 112 -13.50 0.96 9.65
CA GLY A 112 -13.41 2.35 10.09
C GLY A 112 -14.77 3.03 10.14
N VAL A 113 -15.59 2.89 9.11
CA VAL A 113 -16.96 3.43 9.09
C VAL A 113 -17.81 2.82 10.20
N ARG A 114 -17.72 1.50 10.41
CA ARG A 114 -18.45 0.82 11.48
C ARG A 114 -18.03 1.28 12.86
N LEU A 115 -16.74 1.46 13.07
CA LEU A 115 -16.18 1.90 14.34
C LEU A 115 -16.61 3.33 14.68
N ILE A 116 -16.55 4.25 13.71
CA ILE A 116 -17.00 5.63 13.88
C ILE A 116 -18.48 5.66 14.25
N SER A 117 -19.34 4.95 13.52
CA SER A 117 -20.77 4.89 13.82
C SER A 117 -21.07 4.31 15.19
N TRP A 118 -20.28 3.36 15.65
CA TRP A 118 -20.39 2.81 17.01
C TRP A 118 -20.02 3.85 18.06
N PHE A 119 -18.91 4.57 17.92
CA PHE A 119 -18.50 5.63 18.83
C PHE A 119 -19.54 6.74 18.90
N ASP A 120 -20.07 7.20 17.75
CA ASP A 120 -21.12 8.21 17.72
C ASP A 120 -22.37 7.75 18.47
N SER A 121 -22.75 6.49 18.35
CA SER A 121 -23.91 5.92 19.07
C SER A 121 -23.69 5.86 20.58
N VAL A 122 -22.45 5.64 21.03
CA VAL A 122 -22.10 5.63 22.46
C VAL A 122 -22.10 7.05 23.02
N ASP A 123 -21.50 8.01 22.30
CA ASP A 123 -21.47 9.43 22.74
C ASP A 123 -22.87 10.03 22.88
N LEU A 124 -23.76 9.75 21.93
CA LEU A 124 -25.15 10.19 22.01
C LEU A 124 -25.89 9.62 23.24
N ARG A 125 -25.62 8.36 23.61
CA ARG A 125 -26.23 7.75 24.81
C ARG A 125 -25.74 8.39 26.11
N THR A 126 -24.49 8.85 26.15
CA THR A 126 -23.92 9.48 27.35
C THR A 126 -24.33 10.94 27.52
N ARG A 127 -24.74 11.61 26.42
CA ARG A 127 -25.16 13.03 26.44
C ARG A 127 -26.64 13.26 26.70
N ILE A 128 -27.50 12.23 26.69
CA ILE A 128 -28.92 12.39 27.03
C ILE A 128 -29.03 12.31 28.55
N PRO A 129 -29.25 13.40 29.29
CA PRO A 129 -29.60 13.35 30.70
C PRO A 129 -30.97 12.65 30.77
N VAL A 130 -31.04 11.59 31.57
CA VAL A 130 -32.32 10.98 31.96
C VAL A 130 -32.96 11.96 32.94
N ASP A 131 -33.65 12.95 32.42
CA ASP A 131 -34.55 13.77 33.23
C ASP A 131 -35.79 12.92 33.54
N SER A 132 -35.71 12.23 34.67
CA SER A 132 -36.82 11.48 35.28
C SER A 132 -37.32 12.27 36.48
N THR A 133 -38.29 13.14 36.25
CA THR A 133 -39.24 13.55 37.32
C THR A 133 -40.63 13.23 36.89
#